data_59a339008af4fcae38f6671212a86e95
#
_entry.id   59a339008af4fcae38f6671212a86e95
#
_cell.length_a   1.000
_cell.length_b   1.000
_cell.length_c   1.000
_cell.angle_alpha   90.00
_cell.angle_beta   90.00
_cell.angle_gamma   90.00
#
_symmetry.space_group_name_H-M   'P 1'
#
loop_
_entity.id
_entity.type
_entity.pdbx_description
1 polymer ?
#
loop_
_entity_poly.entity_id
_entity_poly.type
_entity_poly.pdbx_seq_one_letter_code
_entity_poly.pdbx_strand_id
1 'polypeptide(L)'
;SEGCNHKCKFCIIPDMRGRLQSRPAHAIIREATKLVDSGVKEILVISQDTSAYGLDLKYKTEQSHRSHIKNLAEDLGALGAWVRLHYVYPYPHVRDLIPLMADGLILPYLDIPFQHAHPDVLKRMARPAASVETLEEIKKWRSICPEITLRSTFIVGYPGETEDEFNTLIDWLDEAQLDRVGCFKYENVDGARSNLLANQISEDIKQHRWEIFMETARKIS
;
A
#
# COMPACT_ATOMS: atom_id res chain seq x y z
N SER A 1 -5.29 -12.12 -5.33
CA SER A 1 -6.50 -11.52 -5.92
C SER A 1 -6.17 -10.68 -7.12
N GLU A 2 -7.13 -10.51 -8.01
CA GLU A 2 -7.14 -9.61 -9.16
C GLU A 2 -8.20 -8.53 -8.96
N GLY A 3 -8.06 -7.38 -9.66
CA GLY A 3 -9.01 -6.29 -9.61
C GLY A 3 -9.01 -5.50 -8.32
N CYS A 4 -9.80 -4.42 -8.29
CA CYS A 4 -9.85 -3.51 -7.15
C CYS A 4 -11.22 -2.84 -7.03
N ASN A 5 -11.75 -2.72 -5.80
CA ASN A 5 -13.04 -2.08 -5.54
C ASN A 5 -12.90 -0.60 -5.12
N HIS A 6 -11.67 -0.07 -5.03
CA HIS A 6 -11.44 1.33 -4.68
C HIS A 6 -11.87 2.27 -5.79
N LYS A 7 -12.17 3.50 -5.38
CA LYS A 7 -12.63 4.58 -6.26
C LYS A 7 -11.62 5.73 -6.31
N CYS A 8 -10.34 5.46 -6.16
CA CYS A 8 -9.29 6.47 -6.24
C CYS A 8 -9.41 7.22 -7.58
N LYS A 9 -9.47 8.55 -7.53
CA LYS A 9 -9.80 9.34 -8.74
C LYS A 9 -8.70 9.34 -9.80
N PHE A 10 -7.45 9.12 -9.40
CA PHE A 10 -6.29 9.04 -10.30
C PHE A 10 -6.09 7.66 -10.93
N CYS A 11 -6.90 6.67 -10.58
CA CYS A 11 -6.66 5.27 -10.90
C CYS A 11 -7.76 4.71 -11.80
N ILE A 12 -7.35 3.93 -12.81
CA ILE A 12 -8.24 3.24 -13.76
C ILE A 12 -8.21 1.72 -13.61
N ILE A 13 -7.57 1.20 -12.57
CA ILE A 13 -7.46 -0.26 -12.34
C ILE A 13 -8.83 -0.95 -12.31
N PRO A 14 -9.88 -0.42 -11.66
CA PRO A 14 -11.20 -1.06 -11.69
C PRO A 14 -11.78 -1.21 -13.11
N ASP A 15 -11.49 -0.27 -14.00
CA ASP A 15 -11.95 -0.30 -15.39
C ASP A 15 -11.11 -1.27 -16.25
N MET A 16 -9.82 -1.42 -15.93
CA MET A 16 -8.89 -2.31 -16.64
C MET A 16 -8.94 -3.76 -16.16
N ARG A 17 -9.05 -3.97 -14.86
CA ARG A 17 -8.91 -5.29 -14.18
C ARG A 17 -10.21 -5.79 -13.56
N GLY A 18 -11.27 -4.97 -13.59
CA GLY A 18 -12.54 -5.30 -12.97
C GLY A 18 -12.54 -5.21 -11.44
N ARG A 19 -13.56 -5.78 -10.85
CA ARG A 19 -13.76 -5.83 -9.41
C ARG A 19 -12.82 -6.84 -8.76
N LEU A 20 -12.58 -6.67 -7.45
CA LEU A 20 -11.83 -7.62 -6.64
C LEU A 20 -12.35 -9.05 -6.81
N GLN A 21 -11.47 -9.96 -7.17
CA GLN A 21 -11.69 -11.40 -7.26
C GLN A 21 -10.56 -12.13 -6.54
N SER A 22 -10.87 -12.74 -5.42
CA SER A 22 -9.90 -13.49 -4.61
C SER A 22 -9.93 -14.96 -4.97
N ARG A 23 -8.76 -15.59 -5.00
CA ARG A 23 -8.66 -17.05 -5.05
C ARG A 23 -8.91 -17.63 -3.64
N PRO A 24 -9.54 -18.80 -3.49
CA PRO A 24 -9.67 -19.46 -2.21
C PRO A 24 -8.29 -19.72 -1.56
N ALA A 25 -8.19 -19.56 -0.24
CA ALA A 25 -6.93 -19.69 0.48
C ALA A 25 -6.26 -21.07 0.27
N HIS A 26 -7.01 -22.15 0.35
CA HIS A 26 -6.48 -23.50 0.12
C HIS A 26 -5.80 -23.68 -1.25
N ALA A 27 -6.29 -22.97 -2.28
CA ALA A 27 -5.70 -23.06 -3.61
C ALA A 27 -4.36 -22.30 -3.68
N ILE A 28 -4.25 -21.17 -2.97
CA ILE A 28 -3.02 -20.38 -2.85
C ILE A 28 -1.98 -21.17 -2.06
N ILE A 29 -2.37 -21.73 -0.90
CA ILE A 29 -1.45 -22.49 -0.04
C ILE A 29 -0.92 -23.72 -0.78
N ARG A 30 -1.78 -24.46 -1.49
CA ARG A 30 -1.34 -25.61 -2.30
C ARG A 30 -0.33 -25.22 -3.38
N GLU A 31 -0.49 -24.07 -4.02
CA GLU A 31 0.49 -23.55 -4.99
C GLU A 31 1.79 -23.16 -4.31
N ALA A 32 1.71 -22.40 -3.21
CA ALA A 32 2.87 -21.99 -2.43
C ALA A 32 3.67 -23.19 -1.88
N THR A 33 3.00 -24.22 -1.38
CA THR A 33 3.64 -25.47 -0.93
C THR A 33 4.46 -26.09 -2.06
N LYS A 34 3.91 -26.22 -3.27
CA LYS A 34 4.64 -26.75 -4.41
C LYS A 34 5.86 -25.92 -4.78
N LEU A 35 5.78 -24.59 -4.68
CA LEU A 35 6.92 -23.71 -4.95
C LEU A 35 8.03 -23.91 -3.90
N VAL A 36 7.66 -23.99 -2.63
CA VAL A 36 8.61 -24.23 -1.52
C VAL A 36 9.26 -25.61 -1.66
N ASP A 37 8.49 -26.65 -1.93
CA ASP A 37 8.99 -28.01 -2.17
C ASP A 37 9.96 -28.07 -3.37
N SER A 38 9.77 -27.18 -4.36
CA SER A 38 10.67 -27.02 -5.50
C SER A 38 11.93 -26.19 -5.19
N GLY A 39 12.09 -25.72 -3.96
CA GLY A 39 13.27 -24.99 -3.50
C GLY A 39 13.17 -23.46 -3.54
N VAL A 40 11.98 -22.88 -3.79
CA VAL A 40 11.74 -21.43 -3.70
C VAL A 40 11.97 -20.95 -2.28
N LYS A 41 12.74 -19.85 -2.12
CA LYS A 41 13.14 -19.30 -0.84
C LYS A 41 12.33 -18.08 -0.41
N GLU A 42 11.74 -17.38 -1.35
CA GLU A 42 10.90 -16.20 -1.07
C GLU A 42 9.61 -16.23 -1.90
N ILE A 43 8.49 -15.97 -1.25
CA ILE A 43 7.16 -15.83 -1.85
C ILE A 43 6.76 -14.36 -1.79
N LEU A 44 6.58 -13.74 -2.96
CA LEU A 44 6.04 -12.39 -3.09
C LEU A 44 4.52 -12.47 -3.26
N VAL A 45 3.78 -11.96 -2.29
CA VAL A 45 2.31 -11.89 -2.34
C VAL A 45 1.92 -10.56 -2.98
N ILE A 46 1.40 -10.64 -4.21
CA ILE A 46 1.11 -9.45 -5.04
C ILE A 46 -0.36 -9.46 -5.48
N SER A 47 -1.00 -8.31 -5.37
CA SER A 47 -2.30 -8.00 -5.98
C SER A 47 -2.46 -6.49 -6.12
N GLN A 48 -3.57 -6.00 -6.67
CA GLN A 48 -3.86 -4.55 -6.72
C GLN A 48 -4.19 -3.98 -5.33
N ASP A 49 -4.73 -4.80 -4.43
CA ASP A 49 -4.95 -4.52 -3.01
C ASP A 49 -4.88 -5.82 -2.24
N THR A 50 -3.72 -6.09 -1.66
CA THR A 50 -3.47 -7.32 -0.91
C THR A 50 -4.24 -7.36 0.41
N SER A 51 -4.46 -6.20 1.04
CA SER A 51 -5.21 -6.11 2.30
C SER A 51 -6.71 -6.39 2.16
N ALA A 52 -7.29 -6.21 0.95
CA ALA A 52 -8.68 -6.55 0.67
C ALA A 52 -8.92 -8.04 0.37
N TYR A 53 -7.87 -8.88 0.41
CA TYR A 53 -7.99 -10.29 0.10
C TYR A 53 -9.12 -10.98 0.88
N GLY A 54 -9.98 -11.69 0.16
CA GLY A 54 -11.07 -12.49 0.73
C GLY A 54 -12.36 -11.72 1.03
N LEU A 55 -12.37 -10.38 0.87
CA LEU A 55 -13.58 -9.57 1.10
C LEU A 55 -14.76 -10.03 0.22
N ASP A 56 -14.50 -10.30 -1.05
CA ASP A 56 -15.48 -10.81 -2.02
C ASP A 56 -15.94 -12.24 -1.70
N LEU A 57 -15.09 -13.04 -1.06
CA LEU A 57 -15.40 -14.38 -0.57
C LEU A 57 -16.07 -14.36 0.81
N LYS A 58 -16.37 -13.18 1.39
CA LYS A 58 -16.92 -13.02 2.76
C LYS A 58 -16.07 -13.75 3.80
N TYR A 59 -14.77 -13.79 3.62
CA TYR A 59 -13.79 -14.44 4.50
C TYR A 59 -14.09 -15.90 4.82
N LYS A 60 -14.61 -16.65 3.83
CA LYS A 60 -14.92 -18.07 3.99
C LYS A 60 -13.71 -18.89 4.40
N THR A 61 -13.98 -19.93 5.18
CA THR A 61 -13.03 -21.00 5.49
C THR A 61 -13.33 -22.20 4.62
N GLU A 62 -12.35 -22.69 3.88
CA GLU A 62 -12.45 -23.88 3.05
C GLU A 62 -11.19 -24.74 3.24
N GLN A 63 -11.35 -26.05 3.42
CA GLN A 63 -10.26 -26.99 3.69
C GLN A 63 -9.32 -26.50 4.81
N SER A 64 -9.88 -26.01 5.92
CA SER A 64 -9.19 -25.45 7.08
C SER A 64 -8.45 -24.14 6.87
N HIS A 65 -8.47 -23.55 5.67
CA HIS A 65 -7.84 -22.26 5.35
C HIS A 65 -8.89 -21.16 5.22
N ARG A 66 -8.71 -20.08 5.98
CA ARG A 66 -9.57 -18.90 5.92
C ARG A 66 -9.10 -17.91 4.87
N SER A 67 -9.99 -17.51 3.96
CA SER A 67 -9.72 -16.49 2.95
C SER A 67 -9.76 -15.09 3.55
N HIS A 68 -8.79 -14.76 4.40
CA HIS A 68 -8.55 -13.46 5.02
C HIS A 68 -7.04 -13.19 5.03
N ILE A 69 -6.59 -11.95 4.83
CA ILE A 69 -5.17 -11.65 4.62
C ILE A 69 -4.29 -12.09 5.80
N LYS A 70 -4.72 -11.86 7.06
CA LYS A 70 -3.98 -12.30 8.24
C LYS A 70 -3.80 -13.82 8.23
N ASN A 71 -4.88 -14.57 8.06
CA ASN A 71 -4.82 -16.04 8.05
C ASN A 71 -3.99 -16.58 6.88
N LEU A 72 -4.13 -15.96 5.70
CA LEU A 72 -3.29 -16.33 4.55
C LEU A 72 -1.80 -16.08 4.84
N ALA A 73 -1.46 -14.96 5.49
CA ALA A 73 -0.09 -14.64 5.87
C ALA A 73 0.46 -15.64 6.89
N GLU A 74 -0.34 -16.04 7.89
CA GLU A 74 -0.01 -17.10 8.86
C GLU A 74 0.25 -18.44 8.16
N ASP A 75 -0.66 -18.86 7.30
CA ASP A 75 -0.55 -20.14 6.58
C ASP A 75 0.67 -20.17 5.63
N LEU A 76 0.95 -19.05 4.92
CA LEU A 76 2.11 -18.94 4.04
C LEU A 76 3.43 -18.93 4.83
N GLY A 77 3.48 -18.19 5.93
CA GLY A 77 4.66 -18.11 6.80
C GLY A 77 5.05 -19.46 7.40
N ALA A 78 4.03 -20.29 7.71
CA ALA A 78 4.24 -21.64 8.23
C ALA A 78 4.91 -22.60 7.21
N LEU A 79 5.00 -22.24 5.92
CA LEU A 79 5.69 -23.06 4.90
C LEU A 79 7.22 -23.00 4.98
N GLY A 80 7.80 -22.10 5.79
CA GLY A 80 9.24 -22.00 6.00
C GLY A 80 10.03 -21.28 4.90
N ALA A 81 9.35 -20.59 3.97
CA ALA A 81 9.94 -19.65 3.04
C ALA A 81 9.72 -18.21 3.51
N TRP A 82 10.54 -17.26 3.06
CA TRP A 82 10.28 -15.83 3.29
C TRP A 82 8.99 -15.40 2.59
N VAL A 83 8.14 -14.69 3.30
CA VAL A 83 6.87 -14.17 2.74
C VAL A 83 6.89 -12.66 2.80
N ARG A 84 6.77 -12.02 1.64
CA ARG A 84 6.73 -10.56 1.50
C ARG A 84 5.39 -10.12 0.94
N LEU A 85 4.74 -9.18 1.64
CA LEU A 85 3.47 -8.61 1.22
C LEU A 85 3.71 -7.30 0.46
N HIS A 86 3.11 -7.18 -0.73
CA HIS A 86 3.13 -5.96 -1.55
C HIS A 86 1.74 -5.37 -1.71
N TYR A 87 1.67 -4.06 -1.98
CA TYR A 87 0.44 -3.31 -2.29
C TYR A 87 -0.64 -3.45 -1.22
N VAL A 88 -0.27 -3.14 0.02
CA VAL A 88 -1.18 -3.14 1.16
C VAL A 88 -1.88 -1.77 1.22
N TYR A 89 -3.22 -1.75 1.16
CA TYR A 89 -3.99 -0.51 1.34
C TYR A 89 -4.13 -0.21 2.85
N PRO A 90 -4.13 1.07 3.28
CA PRO A 90 -4.12 1.45 4.70
C PRO A 90 -5.47 1.23 5.40
N TYR A 91 -5.91 -0.03 5.49
CA TYR A 91 -7.05 -0.42 6.30
C TYR A 91 -6.66 -0.59 7.78
N PRO A 92 -7.61 -0.39 8.73
CA PRO A 92 -7.33 -0.60 10.15
C PRO A 92 -6.80 -1.99 10.50
N HIS A 93 -7.25 -3.04 9.80
CA HIS A 93 -6.83 -4.42 10.05
C HIS A 93 -5.41 -4.76 9.59
N VAL A 94 -4.72 -3.85 8.87
CA VAL A 94 -3.29 -4.02 8.54
C VAL A 94 -2.43 -4.14 9.79
N ARG A 95 -2.84 -3.50 10.89
CA ARG A 95 -2.18 -3.64 12.20
C ARG A 95 -2.07 -5.09 12.68
N ASP A 96 -2.98 -5.97 12.25
CA ASP A 96 -2.99 -7.39 12.63
C ASP A 96 -1.87 -8.20 11.95
N LEU A 97 -1.19 -7.63 10.93
CA LEU A 97 -0.03 -8.21 10.27
C LEU A 97 1.28 -7.92 11.00
N ILE A 98 1.34 -6.82 11.78
CA ILE A 98 2.58 -6.37 12.41
C ILE A 98 3.11 -7.37 13.44
N PRO A 99 2.28 -8.00 14.31
CA PRO A 99 2.74 -9.07 15.19
C PRO A 99 3.34 -10.27 14.43
N LEU A 100 2.79 -10.64 13.28
CA LEU A 100 3.34 -11.72 12.44
C LEU A 100 4.72 -11.39 11.88
N MET A 101 4.99 -10.11 11.63
CA MET A 101 6.31 -9.61 11.24
C MET A 101 7.28 -9.65 12.41
N ALA A 102 6.85 -9.19 13.60
CA ALA A 102 7.66 -9.21 14.82
C ALA A 102 8.04 -10.63 15.25
N ASP A 103 7.12 -11.59 15.07
CA ASP A 103 7.34 -13.01 15.37
C ASP A 103 8.18 -13.73 14.29
N GLY A 104 8.56 -13.04 13.22
CA GLY A 104 9.36 -13.59 12.11
C GLY A 104 8.61 -14.56 11.21
N LEU A 105 7.28 -14.62 11.30
CA LEU A 105 6.46 -15.51 10.48
C LEU A 105 6.37 -15.03 9.03
N ILE A 106 6.31 -13.72 8.84
CA ILE A 106 6.45 -13.06 7.53
C ILE A 106 7.54 -11.99 7.63
N LEU A 107 8.10 -11.56 6.51
CA LEU A 107 9.14 -10.54 6.52
C LEU A 107 8.65 -9.22 7.12
N PRO A 108 9.47 -8.53 7.95
CA PRO A 108 9.15 -7.24 8.54
C PRO A 108 9.22 -6.13 7.47
N TYR A 109 8.33 -6.20 6.49
CA TYR A 109 8.29 -5.34 5.32
C TYR A 109 6.84 -5.01 4.98
N LEU A 110 6.50 -3.73 5.00
CA LEU A 110 5.16 -3.24 4.68
C LEU A 110 5.21 -2.23 3.54
N ASP A 111 4.67 -2.63 2.39
CA ASP A 111 4.52 -1.79 1.20
C ASP A 111 3.10 -1.20 1.17
N ILE A 112 2.97 0.03 1.63
CA ILE A 112 1.69 0.71 1.85
C ILE A 112 1.67 2.08 1.16
N PRO A 113 1.02 2.23 -0.02
CA PRO A 113 1.01 3.48 -0.76
C PRO A 113 0.08 4.51 -0.10
N PHE A 114 0.65 5.47 0.63
CA PHE A 114 -0.10 6.56 1.25
C PHE A 114 -0.62 7.58 0.23
N GLN A 115 0.09 7.79 -0.87
CA GLN A 115 -0.21 8.69 -1.98
C GLN A 115 0.01 10.17 -1.67
N HIS A 116 -0.41 10.65 -0.52
CA HIS A 116 -0.20 12.00 0.00
C HIS A 116 -0.35 12.02 1.52
N ALA A 117 0.02 13.13 2.16
CA ALA A 117 -0.17 13.31 3.61
C ALA A 117 -1.26 14.33 3.96
N HIS A 118 -1.49 15.35 3.11
CA HIS A 118 -2.49 16.37 3.42
C HIS A 118 -3.92 15.82 3.30
N PRO A 119 -4.80 16.01 4.32
CA PRO A 119 -6.15 15.44 4.34
C PRO A 119 -7.02 15.86 3.15
N ASP A 120 -6.95 17.14 2.75
CA ASP A 120 -7.77 17.64 1.64
C ASP A 120 -7.32 17.08 0.29
N VAL A 121 -6.02 16.86 0.08
CA VAL A 121 -5.50 16.20 -1.13
C VAL A 121 -5.97 14.74 -1.16
N LEU A 122 -5.84 14.01 -0.05
CA LEU A 122 -6.33 12.64 0.06
C LEU A 122 -7.84 12.55 -0.19
N LYS A 123 -8.63 13.49 0.33
CA LYS A 123 -10.07 13.59 0.06
C LYS A 123 -10.35 13.85 -1.43
N ARG A 124 -9.60 14.75 -2.08
CA ARG A 124 -9.71 14.98 -3.53
C ARG A 124 -9.31 13.74 -4.34
N MET A 125 -8.35 12.95 -3.86
CA MET A 125 -7.94 11.66 -4.44
C MET A 125 -8.96 10.54 -4.21
N ALA A 126 -9.99 10.75 -3.39
CA ALA A 126 -10.89 9.72 -2.85
C ALA A 126 -10.13 8.61 -2.09
N ARG A 127 -9.18 9.03 -1.25
CA ARG A 127 -8.39 8.19 -0.33
C ARG A 127 -8.80 8.48 1.12
N PRO A 128 -8.59 7.55 2.08
CA PRO A 128 -8.74 7.85 3.50
C PRO A 128 -7.86 9.04 3.91
N ALA A 129 -8.44 10.00 4.61
CA ALA A 129 -7.82 11.30 4.91
C ALA A 129 -7.28 11.39 6.35
N ALA A 130 -6.65 10.36 6.86
CA ALA A 130 -6.23 10.27 8.27
C ALA A 130 -4.70 10.40 8.41
N SER A 131 -4.11 11.52 7.96
CA SER A 131 -2.64 11.66 7.96
C SER A 131 -2.02 11.70 9.36
N VAL A 132 -2.66 12.34 10.34
CA VAL A 132 -2.17 12.38 11.73
C VAL A 132 -2.28 11.00 12.36
N GLU A 133 -3.40 10.31 12.16
CA GLU A 133 -3.58 8.94 12.65
C GLU A 133 -2.55 7.99 11.99
N THR A 134 -2.14 8.26 10.75
CA THR A 134 -1.14 7.45 10.05
C THR A 134 0.24 7.55 10.70
N LEU A 135 0.69 8.73 11.13
CA LEU A 135 1.95 8.88 11.87
C LEU A 135 1.92 8.11 13.19
N GLU A 136 0.83 8.22 13.93
CA GLU A 136 0.66 7.48 15.19
C GLU A 136 0.62 5.95 14.97
N GLU A 137 -0.01 5.49 13.89
CA GLU A 137 0.02 4.06 13.52
C GLU A 137 1.44 3.60 13.15
N ILE A 138 2.20 4.39 12.39
CA ILE A 138 3.62 4.10 12.07
C ILE A 138 4.45 3.96 13.36
N LYS A 139 4.29 4.87 14.31
CA LYS A 139 4.96 4.80 15.63
C LYS A 139 4.59 3.52 16.38
N LYS A 140 3.31 3.14 16.39
CA LYS A 140 2.84 1.88 16.99
C LYS A 140 3.42 0.65 16.28
N TRP A 141 3.45 0.63 14.94
CA TRP A 141 4.03 -0.49 14.19
C TRP A 141 5.50 -0.68 14.53
N ARG A 142 6.27 0.40 14.59
CA ARG A 142 7.69 0.35 15.01
C ARG A 142 7.87 -0.06 16.47
N SER A 143 6.93 0.27 17.36
CA SER A 143 6.99 -0.18 18.74
C SER A 143 6.76 -1.69 18.89
N ILE A 144 5.95 -2.30 18.00
CA ILE A 144 5.66 -3.74 17.99
C ILE A 144 6.75 -4.50 17.21
N CYS A 145 7.18 -3.97 16.07
CA CYS A 145 8.18 -4.54 15.19
C CYS A 145 9.26 -3.50 14.87
N PRO A 146 10.30 -3.33 15.70
CA PRO A 146 11.35 -2.31 15.49
C PRO A 146 12.12 -2.47 14.17
N GLU A 147 12.21 -3.67 13.64
CA GLU A 147 12.90 -4.03 12.40
C GLU A 147 12.06 -3.79 11.14
N ILE A 148 10.82 -3.26 11.28
CA ILE A 148 9.92 -3.10 10.15
C ILE A 148 10.47 -2.11 9.13
N THR A 149 10.56 -2.55 7.89
CA THR A 149 10.86 -1.70 6.74
C THR A 149 9.54 -1.19 6.13
N LEU A 150 9.35 0.12 6.16
CA LEU A 150 8.17 0.78 5.60
C LEU A 150 8.50 1.34 4.22
N ARG A 151 7.79 0.84 3.21
CA ARG A 151 7.84 1.35 1.84
C ARG A 151 6.54 2.06 1.51
N SER A 152 6.63 3.21 0.86
CA SER A 152 5.45 3.93 0.40
C SER A 152 5.66 4.60 -0.96
N THR A 153 4.54 4.98 -1.57
CA THR A 153 4.49 5.69 -2.84
C THR A 153 3.62 6.92 -2.70
N PHE A 154 4.06 8.02 -3.30
CA PHE A 154 3.40 9.32 -3.26
C PHE A 154 3.19 9.90 -4.65
N ILE A 155 2.26 10.84 -4.77
CA ILE A 155 1.97 11.60 -5.98
C ILE A 155 2.03 13.07 -5.62
N VAL A 156 2.87 13.84 -6.33
CA VAL A 156 2.95 15.30 -6.22
C VAL A 156 2.36 15.97 -7.45
N GLY A 157 1.91 17.21 -7.30
CA GLY A 157 1.28 17.97 -8.38
C GLY A 157 -0.13 17.46 -8.74
N TYR A 158 -0.84 16.86 -7.79
CA TYR A 158 -2.22 16.46 -7.97
C TYR A 158 -3.10 17.70 -8.22
N PRO A 159 -4.15 17.64 -9.09
CA PRO A 159 -4.97 18.80 -9.41
C PRO A 159 -5.49 19.53 -8.16
N GLY A 160 -5.21 20.83 -8.09
CA GLY A 160 -5.55 21.70 -6.98
C GLY A 160 -4.65 21.59 -5.75
N GLU A 161 -3.53 20.86 -5.80
CA GLU A 161 -2.53 20.82 -4.73
C GLU A 161 -1.89 22.22 -4.57
N THR A 162 -2.04 22.82 -3.40
CA THR A 162 -1.44 24.10 -3.07
C THR A 162 0.00 23.93 -2.57
N GLU A 163 0.71 25.04 -2.41
CA GLU A 163 2.05 25.04 -1.84
C GLU A 163 2.04 24.60 -0.37
N ASP A 164 1.08 25.06 0.40
CA ASP A 164 0.93 24.67 1.81
C ASP A 164 0.62 23.17 1.97
N GLU A 165 -0.19 22.62 1.06
CA GLU A 165 -0.49 21.19 1.04
C GLU A 165 0.73 20.35 0.68
N PHE A 166 1.56 20.83 -0.26
CA PHE A 166 2.81 20.19 -0.60
C PHE A 166 3.83 20.28 0.55
N ASN A 167 3.98 21.45 1.19
CA ASN A 167 4.86 21.61 2.34
C ASN A 167 4.45 20.69 3.50
N THR A 168 3.14 20.54 3.75
CA THR A 168 2.62 19.54 4.72
C THR A 168 3.06 18.12 4.39
N LEU A 169 3.12 17.75 3.10
CA LEU A 169 3.61 16.44 2.69
C LEU A 169 5.10 16.26 3.00
N ILE A 170 5.91 17.29 2.78
CA ILE A 170 7.35 17.27 3.06
C ILE A 170 7.62 17.15 4.56
N ASP A 171 6.94 17.95 5.39
CA ASP A 171 7.05 17.89 6.84
C ASP A 171 6.63 16.51 7.38
N TRP A 172 5.53 15.97 6.85
CA TRP A 172 5.05 14.64 7.21
C TRP A 172 6.08 13.55 6.83
N LEU A 173 6.70 13.66 5.65
CA LEU A 173 7.71 12.70 5.20
C LEU A 173 8.91 12.68 6.13
N ASP A 174 9.36 13.87 6.57
CA ASP A 174 10.46 14.01 7.52
C ASP A 174 10.09 13.40 8.89
N GLU A 175 8.86 13.60 9.38
CA GLU A 175 8.43 13.01 10.65
C GLU A 175 8.23 11.48 10.55
N ALA A 176 7.70 11.00 9.43
CA ALA A 176 7.39 9.57 9.24
C ALA A 176 8.63 8.69 9.13
N GLN A 177 9.78 9.24 8.70
CA GLN A 177 11.06 8.52 8.57
C GLN A 177 10.91 7.17 7.85
N LEU A 178 10.28 7.20 6.65
CA LEU A 178 10.04 5.97 5.89
C LEU A 178 11.34 5.44 5.27
N ASP A 179 11.52 4.12 5.28
CA ASP A 179 12.76 3.46 4.83
C ASP A 179 12.91 3.47 3.31
N ARG A 180 11.79 3.38 2.58
CA ARG A 180 11.77 3.35 1.12
C ARG A 180 10.59 4.18 0.60
N VAL A 181 10.88 5.18 -0.21
CA VAL A 181 9.85 6.06 -0.80
C VAL A 181 10.03 6.18 -2.30
N GLY A 182 8.91 6.06 -3.02
CA GLY A 182 8.79 6.43 -4.41
C GLY A 182 7.87 7.63 -4.57
N CYS A 183 8.18 8.51 -5.51
CA CYS A 183 7.33 9.65 -5.84
C CYS A 183 7.08 9.72 -7.34
N PHE A 184 5.82 9.89 -7.73
CA PHE A 184 5.40 10.17 -9.09
C PHE A 184 4.88 11.59 -9.21
N LYS A 185 5.16 12.22 -10.32
CA LYS A 185 4.43 13.41 -10.76
C LYS A 185 3.03 12.97 -11.19
N TYR A 186 2.00 13.74 -10.85
CA TYR A 186 0.67 13.45 -11.34
C TYR A 186 0.61 13.52 -12.87
N GLU A 187 0.05 12.50 -13.46
CA GLU A 187 -0.20 12.40 -14.89
C GLU A 187 -1.69 12.21 -15.18
N ASN A 188 -2.16 12.79 -16.29
CA ASN A 188 -3.51 12.56 -16.78
C ASN A 188 -3.56 11.19 -17.46
N VAL A 189 -4.15 10.21 -16.77
CA VAL A 189 -4.38 8.87 -17.32
C VAL A 189 -5.77 8.84 -17.95
N ASP A 190 -5.88 8.42 -19.22
CA ASP A 190 -7.15 8.31 -19.91
C ASP A 190 -8.17 7.49 -19.09
N GLY A 191 -9.38 8.04 -18.93
CA GLY A 191 -10.44 7.44 -18.12
C GLY A 191 -10.37 7.78 -16.62
N ALA A 192 -9.27 8.34 -16.11
CA ALA A 192 -9.18 8.73 -14.70
C ALA A 192 -10.08 9.93 -14.38
N ARG A 193 -10.87 9.81 -13.31
CA ARG A 193 -11.82 10.87 -12.91
C ARG A 193 -11.13 12.16 -12.47
N SER A 194 -9.88 12.09 -12.04
CA SER A 194 -9.07 13.26 -11.67
C SER A 194 -8.78 14.20 -12.85
N ASN A 195 -8.87 13.71 -14.11
CA ASN A 195 -8.70 14.55 -15.28
C ASN A 195 -9.76 15.65 -15.41
N LEU A 196 -10.93 15.44 -14.78
CA LEU A 196 -12.06 16.38 -14.75
C LEU A 196 -11.92 17.45 -13.65
N LEU A 197 -10.90 17.35 -12.80
CA LEU A 197 -10.67 18.31 -11.73
C LEU A 197 -10.13 19.62 -12.30
N ALA A 198 -10.61 20.73 -11.78
CA ALA A 198 -10.06 22.05 -12.06
C ALA A 198 -8.67 22.22 -11.43
N ASN A 199 -7.99 23.32 -11.81
CA ASN A 199 -6.71 23.71 -11.24
C ASN A 199 -5.60 22.66 -11.47
N GLN A 200 -5.47 22.22 -12.72
CA GLN A 200 -4.34 21.38 -13.14
C GLN A 200 -3.02 22.12 -12.88
N ILE A 201 -2.05 21.40 -12.34
CA ILE A 201 -0.73 21.93 -11.99
C ILE A 201 0.17 21.88 -13.23
N SER A 202 0.94 22.95 -13.47
CA SER A 202 1.91 22.98 -14.58
C SER A 202 3.03 21.95 -14.39
N GLU A 203 3.61 21.50 -15.50
CA GLU A 203 4.65 20.48 -15.46
C GLU A 203 5.91 20.97 -14.72
N ASP A 204 6.26 22.25 -14.84
CA ASP A 204 7.39 22.84 -14.13
C ASP A 204 7.20 22.78 -12.60
N ILE A 205 5.99 23.09 -12.11
CA ILE A 205 5.67 22.98 -10.66
C ILE A 205 5.71 21.52 -10.22
N LYS A 206 5.15 20.59 -11.00
CA LYS A 206 5.22 19.15 -10.68
C LYS A 206 6.66 18.67 -10.60
N GLN A 207 7.51 19.09 -11.57
CA GLN A 207 8.91 18.72 -11.61
C GLN A 207 9.66 19.27 -10.39
N HIS A 208 9.45 20.53 -10.05
CA HIS A 208 10.07 21.18 -8.89
C HIS A 208 9.67 20.48 -7.57
N ARG A 209 8.37 20.18 -7.38
CA ARG A 209 7.88 19.45 -6.20
C ARG A 209 8.45 18.04 -6.14
N TRP A 210 8.55 17.35 -7.26
CA TRP A 210 9.16 16.03 -7.32
C TRP A 210 10.64 16.05 -6.90
N GLU A 211 11.39 17.06 -7.34
CA GLU A 211 12.81 17.22 -6.99
C GLU A 211 12.99 17.45 -5.48
N ILE A 212 12.19 18.35 -4.88
CA ILE A 212 12.20 18.60 -3.43
C ILE A 212 11.85 17.33 -2.67
N PHE A 213 10.77 16.63 -3.08
CA PHE A 213 10.36 15.39 -2.45
C PHE A 213 11.47 14.33 -2.48
N MET A 214 12.08 14.12 -3.65
CA MET A 214 13.13 13.12 -3.81
C MET A 214 14.43 13.48 -3.08
N GLU A 215 14.74 14.78 -2.95
CA GLU A 215 15.85 15.23 -2.13
C GLU A 215 15.60 14.95 -0.64
N THR A 216 14.41 15.26 -0.14
CA THR A 216 13.99 14.94 1.24
C THR A 216 14.04 13.45 1.48
N ALA A 217 13.48 12.66 0.59
CA ALA A 217 13.49 11.20 0.69
C ALA A 217 14.91 10.61 0.77
N ARG A 218 15.87 11.16 0.00
CA ARG A 218 17.28 10.72 0.05
C ARG A 218 18.00 11.06 1.35
N LYS A 219 17.56 12.09 2.05
CA LYS A 219 18.14 12.48 3.36
C LYS A 219 17.66 11.56 4.48
N ILE A 220 16.48 10.95 4.32
CA ILE A 220 15.82 10.07 5.29
C ILE A 220 16.27 8.61 5.12
N SER A 221 16.52 8.16 3.88
CA SER A 221 16.81 6.74 3.54
C SER A 221 18.27 6.35 3.72
#